data_abf5ea578f96d8c988e47712b373b58c
#
_entry.id   abf5ea578f96d8c988e47712b373b58c
#
_cell.length_a   1.000
_cell.length_b   1.000
_cell.length_c   1.000
_cell.angle_alpha   90.00
_cell.angle_beta   90.00
_cell.angle_gamma   90.00
#
_symmetry.space_group_name_H-M   'P 1'
#
loop_
_entity.id
_entity.type
_entity.pdbx_description
1 polymer ?
#
loop_
_entity_poly.entity_id
_entity_poly.type
_entity_poly.pdbx_seq_one_letter_code
_entity_poly.pdbx_strand_id
1 'polypeptide(L)'
;MENLFFDTFDGNKIFYRKWNFEKDKKTLIIIHRGHEHSERLNILTQDEKFLKYNIFAYDLRGHGYTKIKSSPNSMDYVRDLDSFVKHIKSEYQIKEEDIFIIANSIGGVILSAYVHDFAPNIAGIALLAPAFEIKLYIPFAKQLVTLLTKIKKDAKVMSYVKAKVLTHDIEEQNKYNSDKLINKEINAKLLIDLADMGKRLVEDSMAIELPTIIFSAEKDYVVKNSAQKKFFLNLSSKKRKFIELENFYHGIIFEKERQKVYKMLDDFIQDVFKNQNTTLDVSPREFSRKEYERTALKEYPLTEKIFYSIQKFSMRTFGFLSKGISLGLKYGFDSGISLDYIYKNQANGKLLIGKFIDRFYLNQIGWRGVRERKKNLLSLIEEKINSLDEKNVKILDVAGGTGNYLFDIKEKYPKIKILINEFKKSNIEVGEEVIKKNNWENISFIDYDCFDKETYKKINYTPNIVIISGVFELFENNKMLENTISGIAEILNKNGAVIYTGQPWHPQLKQIALVLNSHKGNGKSWLMRRRSEKELDSLFEKYNLKKEKMLIDNNGIFTVSLAEMR
;
A
#
# COMPACT_ATOMS: atom_id res chain seq x y z
N MET A 1 10.63 -31.84 2.18
CA MET A 1 9.58 -30.83 2.44
C MET A 1 9.32 -30.77 3.94
N GLU A 2 9.41 -29.57 4.52
CA GLU A 2 9.14 -29.33 5.94
C GLU A 2 7.89 -28.45 6.08
N ASN A 3 7.11 -28.68 7.15
CA ASN A 3 5.88 -27.99 7.48
C ASN A 3 6.13 -27.10 8.70
N LEU A 4 5.95 -25.80 8.55
CA LEU A 4 6.36 -24.79 9.51
C LEU A 4 5.27 -23.71 9.68
N PHE A 5 5.48 -22.82 10.64
CA PHE A 5 4.59 -21.66 10.87
C PHE A 5 5.42 -20.40 11.05
N PHE A 6 4.85 -19.26 10.66
CA PHE A 6 5.40 -17.94 10.95
C PHE A 6 4.32 -17.03 11.54
N ASP A 7 4.76 -16.03 12.30
CA ASP A 7 3.88 -15.02 12.89
C ASP A 7 3.70 -13.84 11.93
N THR A 8 2.46 -13.41 11.76
CA THR A 8 2.12 -12.27 10.90
C THR A 8 2.08 -10.95 11.67
N PHE A 9 1.90 -9.85 10.96
CA PHE A 9 1.81 -8.48 11.49
C PHE A 9 0.75 -8.31 12.60
N ASP A 10 -0.28 -9.15 12.63
CA ASP A 10 -1.39 -9.12 13.60
C ASP A 10 -1.39 -10.30 14.59
N GLY A 11 -0.27 -11.03 14.67
CA GLY A 11 -0.07 -12.14 15.59
C GLY A 11 -0.79 -13.44 15.22
N ASN A 12 -1.36 -13.53 14.01
CA ASN A 12 -1.85 -14.81 13.50
C ASN A 12 -0.68 -15.69 13.06
N LYS A 13 -0.86 -17.01 13.18
CA LYS A 13 0.11 -18.01 12.68
C LYS A 13 -0.31 -18.51 11.32
N ILE A 14 0.57 -18.37 10.34
CA ILE A 14 0.38 -18.87 8.99
C ILE A 14 1.28 -20.05 8.73
N PHE A 15 0.68 -21.10 8.17
CA PHE A 15 1.36 -22.32 7.78
C PHE A 15 2.16 -22.10 6.49
N TYR A 16 3.40 -22.60 6.44
CA TYR A 16 4.22 -22.60 5.23
C TYR A 16 5.01 -23.90 5.04
N ARG A 17 5.42 -24.13 3.82
CA ARG A 17 6.27 -25.24 3.39
C ARG A 17 7.61 -24.74 2.89
N LYS A 18 8.65 -25.49 3.26
CA LYS A 18 10.01 -25.37 2.74
C LYS A 18 10.37 -26.68 2.03
N TRP A 19 10.78 -26.60 0.79
CA TRP A 19 11.21 -27.78 0.04
C TRP A 19 12.72 -27.96 0.13
N ASN A 20 13.50 -27.21 -0.52
CA ASN A 20 14.96 -27.31 -0.47
C ASN A 20 15.50 -26.06 0.24
N PHE A 21 16.52 -26.23 1.06
CA PHE A 21 17.25 -25.12 1.62
C PHE A 21 18.73 -25.42 1.65
N GLU A 22 19.50 -24.58 0.98
CA GLU A 22 20.97 -24.56 1.05
C GLU A 22 21.36 -23.08 1.15
N LYS A 23 22.29 -22.80 2.04
CA LYS A 23 22.84 -21.45 2.18
C LYS A 23 23.41 -20.99 0.84
N ASP A 24 23.27 -19.71 0.53
CA ASP A 24 23.77 -19.04 -0.68
C ASP A 24 23.05 -19.39 -2.01
N LYS A 25 22.07 -20.28 -2.00
CA LYS A 25 21.20 -20.47 -3.18
C LYS A 25 20.17 -19.34 -3.31
N LYS A 26 19.86 -18.98 -4.55
CA LYS A 26 18.73 -18.07 -4.86
C LYS A 26 17.43 -18.68 -4.40
N THR A 27 16.48 -17.83 -4.04
CA THR A 27 15.25 -18.23 -3.35
C THR A 27 14.02 -17.91 -4.18
N LEU A 28 13.10 -18.86 -4.29
CA LEU A 28 11.78 -18.71 -4.86
C LEU A 28 10.73 -18.75 -3.75
N ILE A 29 9.86 -17.75 -3.73
CA ILE A 29 8.62 -17.78 -2.96
C ILE A 29 7.48 -18.01 -3.94
N ILE A 30 6.60 -18.98 -3.67
CA ILE A 30 5.51 -19.31 -4.58
C ILE A 30 4.16 -19.11 -3.86
N ILE A 31 3.26 -18.35 -4.48
CA ILE A 31 1.93 -18.05 -3.93
C ILE A 31 0.89 -18.81 -4.74
N HIS A 32 0.10 -19.64 -4.04
CA HIS A 32 -0.95 -20.44 -4.65
C HIS A 32 -2.15 -19.58 -5.09
N ARG A 33 -3.01 -20.14 -5.93
CA ARG A 33 -4.27 -19.50 -6.36
C ARG A 33 -5.38 -19.65 -5.31
N GLY A 34 -6.46 -18.92 -5.48
CA GLY A 34 -7.66 -19.05 -4.63
C GLY A 34 -8.19 -20.47 -4.55
N HIS A 35 -8.82 -20.78 -3.41
CA HIS A 35 -9.37 -22.07 -3.06
C HIS A 35 -8.36 -23.21 -2.79
N GLU A 36 -7.10 -23.06 -3.17
CA GLU A 36 -6.04 -24.05 -3.04
C GLU A 36 -5.15 -23.82 -1.79
N HIS A 37 -4.05 -24.51 -1.75
CA HIS A 37 -3.03 -24.44 -0.68
C HIS A 37 -1.64 -24.75 -1.24
N SER A 38 -0.62 -24.49 -0.45
CA SER A 38 0.79 -24.59 -0.88
C SER A 38 1.23 -26.00 -1.32
N GLU A 39 0.61 -27.07 -0.82
CA GLU A 39 0.98 -28.44 -1.24
C GLU A 39 0.68 -28.71 -2.71
N ARG A 40 -0.33 -28.06 -3.28
CA ARG A 40 -0.64 -28.15 -4.70
C ARG A 40 0.50 -27.67 -5.60
N LEU A 41 1.44 -26.90 -5.05
CA LEU A 41 2.61 -26.40 -5.76
C LEU A 41 3.71 -27.45 -5.94
N ASN A 42 3.59 -28.65 -5.32
CA ASN A 42 4.53 -29.74 -5.50
C ASN A 42 4.81 -30.07 -6.97
N ILE A 43 3.82 -29.94 -7.83
CA ILE A 43 3.96 -30.19 -9.27
C ILE A 43 5.01 -29.29 -9.95
N LEU A 44 5.25 -28.10 -9.41
CA LEU A 44 6.28 -27.19 -9.88
C LEU A 44 7.57 -27.34 -9.07
N THR A 45 7.49 -27.45 -7.75
CA THR A 45 8.65 -27.43 -6.88
C THR A 45 9.52 -28.68 -6.99
N GLN A 46 8.95 -29.79 -7.48
CA GLN A 46 9.66 -31.05 -7.71
C GLN A 46 10.23 -31.20 -9.10
N ASP A 47 9.96 -30.24 -10.02
CA ASP A 47 10.58 -30.26 -11.35
C ASP A 47 12.09 -29.93 -11.26
N GLU A 48 12.90 -30.67 -12.03
CA GLU A 48 14.36 -30.59 -12.00
C GLU A 48 14.91 -29.16 -12.22
N LYS A 49 14.20 -28.34 -13.00
CA LYS A 49 14.59 -26.95 -13.28
C LYS A 49 14.61 -26.08 -12.03
N PHE A 50 13.77 -26.41 -11.03
CA PHE A 50 13.61 -25.61 -9.83
C PHE A 50 14.37 -26.17 -8.61
N LEU A 51 14.91 -27.38 -8.67
CA LEU A 51 15.68 -28.00 -7.57
C LEU A 51 16.96 -27.23 -7.19
N LYS A 52 17.46 -26.38 -8.06
CA LYS A 52 18.63 -25.52 -7.82
C LYS A 52 18.32 -24.29 -6.95
N TYR A 53 17.05 -24.03 -6.61
CA TYR A 53 16.62 -22.91 -5.78
C TYR A 53 16.18 -23.36 -4.39
N ASN A 54 16.29 -22.46 -3.42
CA ASN A 54 15.53 -22.58 -2.19
C ASN A 54 14.06 -22.25 -2.50
N ILE A 55 13.12 -23.05 -2.01
CA ILE A 55 11.71 -22.86 -2.37
C ILE A 55 10.86 -22.83 -1.09
N PHE A 56 10.04 -21.77 -1.00
CA PHE A 56 9.10 -21.55 0.08
C PHE A 56 7.71 -21.22 -0.47
N ALA A 57 6.67 -21.68 0.20
CA ALA A 57 5.29 -21.28 -0.08
C ALA A 57 4.44 -21.36 1.18
N TYR A 58 3.56 -20.40 1.39
CA TYR A 58 2.65 -20.38 2.54
C TYR A 58 1.20 -20.60 2.10
N ASP A 59 0.38 -21.07 3.02
CA ASP A 59 -1.07 -21.16 2.82
C ASP A 59 -1.71 -19.80 3.12
N LEU A 60 -2.35 -19.20 2.14
CA LEU A 60 -3.07 -17.94 2.31
C LEU A 60 -4.08 -18.02 3.47
N ARG A 61 -4.39 -16.90 4.11
CA ARG A 61 -5.39 -16.84 5.20
C ARG A 61 -6.68 -17.56 4.81
N GLY A 62 -7.14 -18.48 5.68
CA GLY A 62 -8.35 -19.26 5.46
C GLY A 62 -8.21 -20.36 4.40
N HIS A 63 -7.00 -20.69 3.96
CA HIS A 63 -6.71 -21.76 3.02
C HIS A 63 -5.83 -22.82 3.66
N GLY A 64 -5.91 -24.05 3.15
CA GLY A 64 -5.08 -25.16 3.59
C GLY A 64 -5.09 -25.38 5.10
N TYR A 65 -3.92 -25.34 5.70
CA TYR A 65 -3.71 -25.46 7.16
C TYR A 65 -3.72 -24.12 7.89
N THR A 66 -3.80 -22.99 7.20
CA THR A 66 -3.90 -21.66 7.81
C THR A 66 -5.33 -21.37 8.23
N LYS A 67 -5.61 -21.47 9.53
CA LYS A 67 -6.90 -21.12 10.13
C LYS A 67 -6.86 -19.70 10.69
N ILE A 68 -7.91 -18.93 10.46
CA ILE A 68 -8.06 -17.56 10.96
C ILE A 68 -9.33 -17.42 11.80
N LYS A 69 -9.29 -16.52 12.78
CA LYS A 69 -10.42 -16.27 13.69
C LYS A 69 -11.42 -15.27 13.13
N SER A 70 -11.01 -14.38 12.24
CA SER A 70 -11.84 -13.32 11.67
C SER A 70 -11.70 -13.25 10.14
N SER A 71 -12.73 -12.78 9.45
CA SER A 71 -12.67 -12.57 8.01
C SER A 71 -11.65 -11.48 7.66
N PRO A 72 -10.63 -11.78 6.82
CA PRO A 72 -9.60 -10.83 6.44
C PRO A 72 -10.12 -9.82 5.41
N ASN A 73 -9.46 -8.68 5.32
CA ASN A 73 -9.57 -7.79 4.17
C ASN A 73 -8.46 -8.12 3.14
N SER A 74 -8.55 -7.56 1.93
CA SER A 74 -7.57 -7.85 0.88
C SER A 74 -6.14 -7.38 1.22
N MET A 75 -5.99 -6.29 1.98
CA MET A 75 -4.67 -5.80 2.40
C MET A 75 -4.01 -6.68 3.46
N ASP A 76 -4.77 -7.50 4.22
CA ASP A 76 -4.17 -8.43 5.16
C ASP A 76 -3.34 -9.50 4.45
N TYR A 77 -3.75 -9.94 3.26
CA TYR A 77 -2.95 -10.85 2.43
C TYR A 77 -1.64 -10.23 1.93
N VAL A 78 -1.67 -8.93 1.63
CA VAL A 78 -0.48 -8.18 1.21
C VAL A 78 0.49 -8.02 2.38
N ARG A 79 -0.02 -7.70 3.57
CA ARG A 79 0.77 -7.61 4.81
C ARG A 79 1.33 -8.96 5.24
N ASP A 80 0.60 -10.06 4.99
CA ASP A 80 1.11 -11.42 5.24
C ASP A 80 2.29 -11.75 4.34
N LEU A 81 2.22 -11.36 3.06
CA LEU A 81 3.35 -11.54 2.15
C LEU A 81 4.57 -10.73 2.61
N ASP A 82 4.38 -9.49 3.04
CA ASP A 82 5.45 -8.68 3.65
C ASP A 82 6.03 -9.36 4.91
N SER A 83 5.16 -9.86 5.80
CA SER A 83 5.57 -10.60 7.00
C SER A 83 6.33 -11.87 6.64
N PHE A 84 5.89 -12.60 5.60
CA PHE A 84 6.54 -13.81 5.14
C PHE A 84 7.92 -13.54 4.53
N VAL A 85 8.04 -12.52 3.69
CA VAL A 85 9.35 -12.11 3.12
C VAL A 85 10.31 -11.72 4.25
N LYS A 86 9.86 -10.94 5.25
CA LYS A 86 10.65 -10.58 6.42
C LYS A 86 11.06 -11.80 7.24
N HIS A 87 10.16 -12.74 7.47
CA HIS A 87 10.43 -13.99 8.16
C HIS A 87 11.51 -14.80 7.43
N ILE A 88 11.37 -15.01 6.11
CA ILE A 88 12.36 -15.75 5.31
C ILE A 88 13.73 -15.06 5.34
N LYS A 89 13.77 -13.75 5.26
CA LYS A 89 15.02 -12.97 5.35
C LYS A 89 15.72 -13.16 6.70
N SER A 90 14.98 -13.07 7.80
CA SER A 90 15.54 -13.14 9.16
C SER A 90 15.89 -14.56 9.56
N GLU A 91 14.98 -15.51 9.37
CA GLU A 91 15.14 -16.90 9.81
C GLU A 91 16.23 -17.63 9.03
N TYR A 92 16.28 -17.40 7.72
CA TYR A 92 17.23 -18.09 6.83
C TYR A 92 18.41 -17.23 6.39
N GLN A 93 18.51 -15.99 6.88
CA GLN A 93 19.55 -15.01 6.52
C GLN A 93 19.68 -14.78 5.00
N ILE A 94 18.54 -14.77 4.30
CA ILE A 94 18.46 -14.55 2.86
C ILE A 94 18.42 -13.05 2.58
N LYS A 95 19.21 -12.60 1.61
CA LYS A 95 19.14 -11.23 1.13
C LYS A 95 17.89 -11.04 0.28
N GLU A 96 17.26 -9.88 0.39
CA GLU A 96 16.01 -9.60 -0.34
C GLU A 96 16.18 -9.64 -1.85
N GLU A 97 17.32 -9.15 -2.34
CA GLU A 97 17.70 -9.21 -3.76
C GLU A 97 17.90 -10.64 -4.29
N ASP A 98 18.02 -11.63 -3.43
CA ASP A 98 18.12 -13.04 -3.78
C ASP A 98 16.76 -13.75 -3.84
N ILE A 99 15.67 -13.03 -3.63
CA ILE A 99 14.30 -13.55 -3.66
C ILE A 99 13.62 -13.21 -4.99
N PHE A 100 13.05 -14.21 -5.66
CA PHE A 100 12.14 -14.05 -6.79
C PHE A 100 10.78 -14.65 -6.42
N ILE A 101 9.67 -13.97 -6.73
CA ILE A 101 8.35 -14.42 -6.31
C ILE A 101 7.49 -14.81 -7.51
N ILE A 102 6.90 -16.01 -7.43
CA ILE A 102 5.98 -16.57 -8.44
C ILE A 102 4.58 -16.60 -7.85
N ALA A 103 3.58 -16.12 -8.55
CA ALA A 103 2.22 -16.09 -8.02
C ALA A 103 1.16 -16.46 -9.03
N ASN A 104 0.17 -17.23 -8.57
CA ASN A 104 -0.91 -17.76 -9.40
C ASN A 104 -2.23 -17.03 -9.10
N SER A 105 -2.98 -16.62 -10.11
CA SER A 105 -4.35 -16.12 -10.01
C SER A 105 -4.50 -14.99 -8.99
N ILE A 106 -5.28 -15.16 -7.89
CA ILE A 106 -5.39 -14.15 -6.81
C ILE A 106 -4.05 -13.88 -6.13
N GLY A 107 -3.18 -14.88 -6.03
CA GLY A 107 -1.80 -14.68 -5.57
C GLY A 107 -1.08 -13.64 -6.42
N GLY A 108 -1.34 -13.59 -7.74
CA GLY A 108 -0.79 -12.57 -8.63
C GLY A 108 -1.30 -11.16 -8.33
N VAL A 109 -2.55 -11.02 -7.88
CA VAL A 109 -3.09 -9.73 -7.40
C VAL A 109 -2.41 -9.31 -6.11
N ILE A 110 -2.27 -10.23 -5.15
CA ILE A 110 -1.60 -9.99 -3.86
C ILE A 110 -0.13 -9.59 -4.08
N LEU A 111 0.59 -10.33 -4.92
CA LEU A 111 1.99 -10.03 -5.25
C LEU A 111 2.13 -8.67 -5.93
N SER A 112 1.27 -8.38 -6.90
CA SER A 112 1.29 -7.08 -7.59
C SER A 112 1.00 -5.92 -6.64
N ALA A 113 0.08 -6.10 -5.67
CA ALA A 113 -0.20 -5.11 -4.63
C ALA A 113 1.02 -4.94 -3.68
N TYR A 114 1.66 -6.04 -3.29
CA TYR A 114 2.86 -5.99 -2.46
C TYR A 114 3.98 -5.19 -3.14
N VAL A 115 4.26 -5.48 -4.39
CA VAL A 115 5.30 -4.77 -5.15
C VAL A 115 4.97 -3.30 -5.35
N HIS A 116 3.70 -3.00 -5.61
CA HIS A 116 3.21 -1.63 -5.80
C HIS A 116 3.27 -0.80 -4.51
N ASP A 117 2.77 -1.38 -3.40
CA ASP A 117 2.52 -0.65 -2.16
C ASP A 117 3.74 -0.64 -1.22
N PHE A 118 4.58 -1.67 -1.24
CA PHE A 118 5.74 -1.84 -0.36
C PHE A 118 7.08 -1.59 -1.05
N ALA A 119 7.12 -1.67 -2.38
CA ALA A 119 8.33 -1.51 -3.19
C ALA A 119 9.53 -2.35 -2.68
N PRO A 120 9.37 -3.68 -2.47
CA PRO A 120 10.43 -4.53 -1.94
C PRO A 120 11.63 -4.57 -2.90
N ASN A 121 12.83 -4.81 -2.34
CA ASN A 121 14.05 -4.93 -3.14
C ASN A 121 14.30 -6.37 -3.62
N ILE A 122 13.24 -7.10 -4.00
CA ILE A 122 13.33 -8.46 -4.55
C ILE A 122 13.83 -8.45 -6.00
N ALA A 123 14.34 -9.58 -6.46
CA ALA A 123 14.92 -9.72 -7.82
C ALA A 123 13.90 -9.49 -8.94
N GLY A 124 12.68 -10.03 -8.80
CA GLY A 124 11.64 -9.92 -9.80
C GLY A 124 10.43 -10.77 -9.48
N ILE A 125 9.44 -10.75 -10.37
CA ILE A 125 8.16 -11.44 -10.19
C ILE A 125 7.71 -12.19 -11.43
N ALA A 126 6.99 -13.30 -11.23
CA ALA A 126 6.25 -14.01 -12.26
C ALA A 126 4.77 -14.11 -11.90
N LEU A 127 3.90 -13.74 -12.82
CA LEU A 127 2.46 -13.76 -12.65
C LEU A 127 1.84 -14.78 -13.60
N LEU A 128 1.22 -15.81 -13.04
CA LEU A 128 0.57 -16.89 -13.78
C LEU A 128 -0.95 -16.70 -13.75
N ALA A 129 -1.55 -16.36 -14.88
CA ALA A 129 -2.96 -16.02 -15.02
C ALA A 129 -3.49 -15.10 -13.90
N PRO A 130 -2.86 -13.93 -13.62
CA PRO A 130 -3.25 -13.08 -12.50
C PRO A 130 -4.69 -12.63 -12.59
N ALA A 131 -5.43 -12.71 -11.46
CA ALA A 131 -6.87 -12.49 -11.38
C ALA A 131 -7.22 -10.99 -11.24
N PHE A 132 -6.66 -10.12 -12.07
CA PHE A 132 -6.95 -8.68 -12.04
C PHE A 132 -8.41 -8.35 -12.32
N GLU A 133 -9.07 -9.13 -13.19
CA GLU A 133 -10.50 -9.01 -13.45
C GLU A 133 -11.10 -10.41 -13.65
N ILE A 134 -12.07 -10.77 -12.80
CA ILE A 134 -12.75 -12.05 -12.82
C ILE A 134 -13.87 -12.02 -13.86
N LYS A 135 -14.03 -13.08 -14.64
CA LYS A 135 -15.17 -13.26 -15.55
C LYS A 135 -16.42 -13.57 -14.73
N LEU A 136 -17.35 -12.63 -14.68
CA LEU A 136 -18.66 -12.82 -14.06
C LEU A 136 -19.68 -13.16 -15.14
N TYR A 137 -20.22 -14.37 -15.08
CA TYR A 137 -21.20 -14.89 -16.06
C TYR A 137 -22.65 -14.50 -15.74
N ILE A 138 -22.89 -13.93 -14.55
CA ILE A 138 -24.21 -13.46 -14.12
C ILE A 138 -24.23 -11.93 -14.21
N PRO A 139 -25.18 -11.34 -14.95
CA PRO A 139 -25.35 -9.89 -14.98
C PRO A 139 -25.52 -9.31 -13.57
N PHE A 140 -24.91 -8.16 -13.32
CA PHE A 140 -24.97 -7.47 -12.02
C PHE A 140 -24.44 -8.27 -10.81
N ALA A 141 -23.71 -9.38 -11.03
CA ALA A 141 -23.21 -10.23 -9.94
C ALA A 141 -22.44 -9.43 -8.88
N LYS A 142 -21.56 -8.50 -9.29
CA LYS A 142 -20.80 -7.64 -8.34
C LYS A 142 -21.74 -6.80 -7.47
N GLN A 143 -22.78 -6.18 -8.06
CA GLN A 143 -23.75 -5.36 -7.34
C GLN A 143 -24.56 -6.19 -6.34
N LEU A 144 -25.01 -7.40 -6.76
CA LEU A 144 -25.72 -8.33 -5.88
C LEU A 144 -24.86 -8.80 -4.71
N VAL A 145 -23.62 -9.17 -4.97
CA VAL A 145 -22.66 -9.57 -3.92
C VAL A 145 -22.38 -8.38 -2.99
N THR A 146 -22.22 -7.15 -3.51
CA THR A 146 -22.06 -5.94 -2.70
C THR A 146 -23.29 -5.67 -1.81
N LEU A 147 -24.50 -5.89 -2.31
CA LEU A 147 -25.72 -5.76 -1.51
C LEU A 147 -25.76 -6.83 -0.40
N LEU A 148 -25.40 -8.05 -0.74
CA LEU A 148 -25.32 -9.15 0.22
C LEU A 148 -24.38 -8.84 1.40
N THR A 149 -23.22 -8.24 1.13
CA THR A 149 -22.26 -7.85 2.20
C THR A 149 -22.77 -6.75 3.13
N LYS A 150 -23.70 -5.92 2.65
CA LYS A 150 -24.37 -4.91 3.51
C LYS A 150 -25.39 -5.53 4.46
N ILE A 151 -26.04 -6.61 4.03
CA ILE A 151 -27.06 -7.32 4.82
C ILE A 151 -26.40 -8.31 5.79
N LYS A 152 -25.40 -9.05 5.32
CA LYS A 152 -24.70 -10.07 6.10
C LYS A 152 -23.19 -9.91 5.96
N LYS A 153 -22.51 -9.44 7.02
CA LYS A 153 -21.08 -9.13 7.02
C LYS A 153 -20.18 -10.31 6.62
N ASP A 154 -20.50 -11.51 7.09
CA ASP A 154 -19.73 -12.73 6.84
C ASP A 154 -20.39 -13.62 5.76
N ALA A 155 -21.10 -13.01 4.82
CA ALA A 155 -21.68 -13.73 3.70
C ALA A 155 -20.59 -14.45 2.90
N LYS A 156 -20.86 -15.70 2.53
CA LYS A 156 -20.01 -16.50 1.66
C LYS A 156 -20.73 -16.72 0.34
N VAL A 157 -19.96 -16.82 -0.72
CA VAL A 157 -20.43 -17.18 -2.05
C VAL A 157 -19.72 -18.45 -2.51
N MET A 158 -20.49 -19.33 -3.16
CA MET A 158 -19.94 -20.55 -3.76
C MET A 158 -19.08 -20.19 -4.97
N SER A 159 -17.92 -20.81 -5.05
CA SER A 159 -17.07 -20.70 -6.23
C SER A 159 -17.69 -21.41 -7.43
N TYR A 160 -17.72 -20.74 -8.58
CA TYR A 160 -18.06 -21.36 -9.85
C TYR A 160 -16.86 -22.06 -10.51
N VAL A 161 -15.67 -21.91 -9.97
CA VAL A 161 -14.44 -22.49 -10.50
C VAL A 161 -14.44 -23.99 -10.24
N LYS A 162 -14.49 -24.78 -11.32
CA LYS A 162 -14.48 -26.24 -11.30
C LYS A 162 -13.19 -26.76 -11.93
N ALA A 163 -12.73 -27.94 -11.54
CA ALA A 163 -11.51 -28.55 -12.04
C ALA A 163 -11.41 -28.55 -13.60
N LYS A 164 -12.52 -28.85 -14.27
CA LYS A 164 -12.59 -28.92 -15.73
C LYS A 164 -12.32 -27.63 -16.50
N VAL A 165 -12.41 -26.48 -15.85
CA VAL A 165 -12.08 -25.16 -16.44
C VAL A 165 -10.70 -24.64 -16.01
N LEU A 166 -9.97 -25.45 -15.24
CA LEU A 166 -8.66 -25.12 -14.73
C LEU A 166 -7.53 -25.76 -15.53
N THR A 167 -7.72 -26.97 -16.03
CA THR A 167 -6.70 -27.70 -16.78
C THR A 167 -7.33 -28.76 -17.67
N HIS A 168 -6.64 -29.12 -18.76
CA HIS A 168 -6.96 -30.27 -19.61
C HIS A 168 -6.45 -31.61 -19.03
N ASP A 169 -5.60 -31.57 -18.01
CA ASP A 169 -5.03 -32.76 -17.39
C ASP A 169 -6.07 -33.41 -16.45
N ILE A 170 -6.58 -34.57 -16.86
CA ILE A 170 -7.62 -35.32 -16.11
C ILE A 170 -7.11 -35.77 -14.75
N GLU A 171 -5.84 -36.16 -14.65
CA GLU A 171 -5.24 -36.56 -13.37
C GLU A 171 -5.25 -35.39 -12.38
N GLU A 172 -4.85 -34.21 -12.82
CA GLU A 172 -4.87 -32.99 -12.01
C GLU A 172 -6.30 -32.52 -11.68
N GLN A 173 -7.27 -32.73 -12.58
CA GLN A 173 -8.69 -32.50 -12.27
C GLN A 173 -9.17 -33.43 -11.13
N ASN A 174 -8.80 -34.71 -11.19
CA ASN A 174 -9.17 -35.69 -10.17
C ASN A 174 -8.52 -35.38 -8.81
N LYS A 175 -7.24 -35.02 -8.80
CA LYS A 175 -6.54 -34.56 -7.59
C LYS A 175 -7.23 -33.34 -6.98
N TYR A 176 -7.62 -32.34 -7.81
CA TYR A 176 -8.35 -31.16 -7.35
C TYR A 176 -9.70 -31.52 -6.72
N ASN A 177 -10.47 -32.41 -7.35
CA ASN A 177 -11.82 -32.78 -6.89
C ASN A 177 -11.82 -33.62 -5.60
N SER A 178 -10.78 -34.44 -5.40
CA SER A 178 -10.63 -35.32 -4.22
C SER A 178 -9.94 -34.64 -3.02
N ASP A 179 -9.33 -33.48 -3.25
CA ASP A 179 -8.57 -32.77 -2.23
C ASP A 179 -9.50 -32.09 -1.21
N LYS A 180 -9.42 -32.56 0.05
CA LYS A 180 -10.27 -32.07 1.16
C LYS A 180 -9.89 -30.68 1.66
N LEU A 181 -8.69 -30.19 1.32
CA LEU A 181 -8.23 -28.84 1.68
C LEU A 181 -8.67 -27.77 0.67
N ILE A 182 -9.24 -28.18 -0.45
CA ILE A 182 -9.82 -27.25 -1.43
C ILE A 182 -11.06 -26.58 -0.85
N ASN A 183 -10.99 -25.26 -0.74
CA ASN A 183 -12.09 -24.45 -0.23
C ASN A 183 -13.05 -24.09 -1.37
N LYS A 184 -14.33 -24.48 -1.25
CA LYS A 184 -15.35 -24.23 -2.30
C LYS A 184 -16.11 -22.92 -2.12
N GLU A 185 -15.84 -22.20 -1.04
CA GLU A 185 -16.51 -20.94 -0.71
C GLU A 185 -15.48 -19.82 -0.53
N ILE A 186 -15.90 -18.60 -0.81
CA ILE A 186 -15.12 -17.38 -0.52
C ILE A 186 -16.01 -16.38 0.22
N ASN A 187 -15.44 -15.63 1.15
CA ASN A 187 -16.11 -14.50 1.77
C ASN A 187 -16.47 -13.46 0.70
N ALA A 188 -17.74 -13.05 0.67
CA ALA A 188 -18.26 -12.15 -0.35
C ALA A 188 -17.57 -10.77 -0.35
N LYS A 189 -17.27 -10.24 0.84
CA LYS A 189 -16.56 -8.96 0.98
C LYS A 189 -15.13 -9.07 0.45
N LEU A 190 -14.41 -10.13 0.82
CA LEU A 190 -13.05 -10.37 0.33
C LEU A 190 -13.01 -10.46 -1.20
N LEU A 191 -13.99 -11.14 -1.82
CA LEU A 191 -14.07 -11.23 -3.28
C LEU A 191 -14.18 -9.84 -3.94
N ILE A 192 -15.00 -8.95 -3.35
CA ILE A 192 -15.15 -7.57 -3.85
C ILE A 192 -13.85 -6.79 -3.63
N ASP A 193 -13.27 -6.87 -2.44
CA ASP A 193 -12.04 -6.15 -2.08
C ASP A 193 -10.87 -6.56 -3.01
N LEU A 194 -10.74 -7.86 -3.32
CA LEU A 194 -9.75 -8.37 -4.28
C LEU A 194 -10.01 -7.89 -5.72
N ALA A 195 -11.29 -7.84 -6.14
CA ALA A 195 -11.65 -7.33 -7.46
C ALA A 195 -11.36 -5.82 -7.58
N ASP A 196 -11.60 -5.04 -6.54
CA ASP A 196 -11.29 -3.61 -6.52
C ASP A 196 -9.76 -3.38 -6.49
N MET A 197 -9.02 -4.20 -5.75
CA MET A 197 -7.55 -4.21 -5.75
C MET A 197 -7.00 -4.54 -7.14
N GLY A 198 -7.52 -5.57 -7.80
CA GLY A 198 -7.12 -5.94 -9.18
C GLY A 198 -7.34 -4.80 -10.16
N LYS A 199 -8.51 -4.14 -10.11
CA LYS A 199 -8.82 -2.97 -10.95
C LYS A 199 -7.83 -1.83 -10.70
N ARG A 200 -7.57 -1.49 -9.42
CA ARG A 200 -6.58 -0.49 -9.03
C ARG A 200 -5.22 -0.76 -9.66
N LEU A 201 -4.74 -2.00 -9.53
CA LEU A 201 -3.43 -2.39 -10.02
C LEU A 201 -3.30 -2.33 -11.54
N VAL A 202 -4.36 -2.66 -12.28
CA VAL A 202 -4.39 -2.49 -13.75
C VAL A 202 -4.31 -1.02 -14.15
N GLU A 203 -4.97 -0.14 -13.39
CA GLU A 203 -4.96 1.30 -13.64
C GLU A 203 -3.63 1.95 -13.27
N ASP A 204 -2.91 1.39 -12.29
CA ASP A 204 -1.72 1.98 -11.68
C ASP A 204 -0.43 1.11 -11.74
N SER A 205 -0.41 0.12 -12.63
CA SER A 205 0.75 -0.78 -12.78
C SER A 205 2.06 -0.05 -13.17
N MET A 206 1.96 1.21 -13.61
CA MET A 206 3.12 2.05 -13.92
C MET A 206 4.01 2.34 -12.69
N ALA A 207 3.52 2.14 -11.48
CA ALA A 207 4.34 2.23 -10.27
C ALA A 207 5.26 1.01 -10.07
N ILE A 208 5.08 -0.06 -10.85
CA ILE A 208 5.85 -1.31 -10.75
C ILE A 208 6.99 -1.29 -11.75
N GLU A 209 8.21 -1.39 -11.24
CA GLU A 209 9.45 -1.31 -12.03
C GLU A 209 10.30 -2.59 -12.00
N LEU A 210 9.98 -3.53 -11.10
CA LEU A 210 10.68 -4.81 -10.98
C LEU A 210 10.61 -5.64 -12.27
N PRO A 211 11.64 -6.45 -12.57
CA PRO A 211 11.60 -7.45 -13.62
C PRO A 211 10.33 -8.31 -13.50
N THR A 212 9.53 -8.35 -14.56
CA THR A 212 8.19 -8.97 -14.52
C THR A 212 7.94 -9.83 -15.75
N ILE A 213 7.56 -11.10 -15.54
CA ILE A 213 7.01 -11.96 -16.58
C ILE A 213 5.57 -12.32 -16.27
N ILE A 214 4.71 -12.26 -17.28
CA ILE A 214 3.29 -12.60 -17.18
C ILE A 214 2.98 -13.72 -18.16
N PHE A 215 2.39 -14.80 -17.66
CA PHE A 215 1.81 -15.87 -18.47
C PHE A 215 0.29 -15.73 -18.48
N SER A 216 -0.30 -15.58 -19.64
CA SER A 216 -1.75 -15.47 -19.86
C SER A 216 -2.26 -16.70 -20.58
N ALA A 217 -3.25 -17.38 -20.06
CA ALA A 217 -3.85 -18.54 -20.70
C ALA A 217 -4.88 -18.09 -21.74
N GLU A 218 -4.75 -18.51 -23.01
CA GLU A 218 -5.64 -18.09 -24.10
C GLU A 218 -7.10 -18.44 -23.77
N LYS A 219 -7.35 -19.68 -23.34
CA LYS A 219 -8.68 -20.19 -23.02
C LYS A 219 -9.00 -20.12 -21.52
N ASP A 220 -8.68 -18.99 -20.90
CA ASP A 220 -9.02 -18.77 -19.50
C ASP A 220 -10.50 -18.53 -19.30
N TYR A 221 -11.18 -19.42 -18.56
CA TYR A 221 -12.60 -19.31 -18.21
C TYR A 221 -12.84 -18.59 -16.88
N VAL A 222 -11.79 -18.20 -16.15
CA VAL A 222 -11.89 -17.64 -14.81
C VAL A 222 -11.63 -16.14 -14.82
N VAL A 223 -10.62 -15.67 -15.56
CA VAL A 223 -10.19 -14.28 -15.55
C VAL A 223 -10.12 -13.70 -16.96
N LYS A 224 -10.13 -12.36 -17.06
CA LYS A 224 -10.04 -11.64 -18.33
C LYS A 224 -8.58 -11.39 -18.74
N ASN A 225 -8.18 -11.93 -19.87
CA ASN A 225 -6.86 -11.73 -20.47
C ASN A 225 -6.60 -10.25 -20.81
N SER A 226 -7.64 -9.52 -21.20
CA SER A 226 -7.55 -8.08 -21.51
C SER A 226 -7.05 -7.24 -20.33
N ALA A 227 -7.43 -7.60 -19.11
CA ALA A 227 -6.95 -6.92 -17.90
C ALA A 227 -5.46 -7.21 -17.65
N GLN A 228 -5.02 -8.44 -17.88
CA GLN A 228 -3.60 -8.83 -17.79
C GLN A 228 -2.75 -8.10 -18.83
N LYS A 229 -3.23 -8.01 -20.06
CA LYS A 229 -2.56 -7.27 -21.14
C LYS A 229 -2.48 -5.77 -20.83
N LYS A 230 -3.57 -5.17 -20.33
CA LYS A 230 -3.59 -3.76 -19.93
C LYS A 230 -2.60 -3.49 -18.79
N PHE A 231 -2.56 -4.34 -17.77
CA PHE A 231 -1.58 -4.26 -16.69
C PHE A 231 -0.15 -4.29 -17.25
N PHE A 232 0.16 -5.26 -18.12
CA PHE A 232 1.49 -5.39 -18.75
C PHE A 232 1.88 -4.15 -19.54
N LEU A 233 0.98 -3.59 -20.34
CA LEU A 233 1.26 -2.44 -21.18
C LEU A 233 1.61 -1.19 -20.36
N ASN A 234 1.02 -1.05 -19.19
CA ASN A 234 1.24 0.08 -18.30
C ASN A 234 2.47 -0.08 -17.38
N LEU A 235 3.08 -1.27 -17.24
CA LEU A 235 4.26 -1.48 -16.41
C LEU A 235 5.42 -0.55 -16.80
N SER A 236 6.10 0.02 -15.82
CA SER A 236 7.34 0.80 -16.03
C SER A 236 8.60 -0.07 -16.03
N SER A 237 8.49 -1.35 -15.75
CA SER A 237 9.61 -2.29 -15.77
C SER A 237 10.35 -2.29 -17.11
N LYS A 238 11.67 -2.08 -17.08
CA LYS A 238 12.54 -2.17 -18.28
C LYS A 238 12.72 -3.63 -18.75
N LYS A 239 12.59 -4.59 -17.83
CA LYS A 239 12.70 -6.03 -18.10
C LYS A 239 11.34 -6.69 -17.88
N ARG A 240 10.54 -6.73 -18.94
CA ARG A 240 9.18 -7.31 -18.88
C ARG A 240 8.89 -8.20 -20.08
N LYS A 241 8.17 -9.31 -19.83
CA LYS A 241 7.69 -10.23 -20.85
C LYS A 241 6.21 -10.57 -20.65
N PHE A 242 5.47 -10.66 -21.73
CA PHE A 242 4.09 -11.15 -21.76
C PHE A 242 4.01 -12.36 -22.68
N ILE A 243 3.59 -13.50 -22.16
CA ILE A 243 3.50 -14.77 -22.88
C ILE A 243 2.03 -15.18 -22.90
N GLU A 244 1.43 -15.19 -24.07
CA GLU A 244 0.11 -15.76 -24.29
C GLU A 244 0.27 -17.25 -24.63
N LEU A 245 -0.32 -18.11 -23.80
CA LEU A 245 -0.19 -19.57 -23.89
C LEU A 245 -1.40 -20.13 -24.66
N GLU A 246 -1.16 -20.51 -25.89
CA GLU A 246 -2.15 -21.11 -26.76
C GLU A 246 -2.72 -22.40 -26.17
N ASN A 247 -4.05 -22.55 -26.21
CA ASN A 247 -4.82 -23.69 -25.69
C ASN A 247 -4.70 -23.94 -24.17
N PHE A 248 -4.10 -23.07 -23.38
CA PHE A 248 -4.04 -23.23 -21.92
C PHE A 248 -5.33 -22.75 -21.24
N TYR A 249 -5.71 -23.46 -20.16
CA TYR A 249 -6.71 -23.03 -19.19
C TYR A 249 -6.06 -22.31 -18.02
N HIS A 250 -6.88 -21.83 -17.09
CA HIS A 250 -6.47 -20.97 -15.97
C HIS A 250 -5.36 -21.54 -15.08
N GLY A 251 -5.32 -22.84 -14.89
CA GLY A 251 -4.36 -23.53 -14.02
C GLY A 251 -3.04 -23.84 -14.73
N ILE A 252 -2.32 -22.84 -15.17
CA ILE A 252 -1.15 -22.94 -16.07
C ILE A 252 -0.15 -24.01 -15.65
N ILE A 253 0.20 -24.08 -14.35
CA ILE A 253 1.19 -25.05 -13.83
C ILE A 253 0.66 -26.49 -13.78
N PHE A 254 -0.65 -26.69 -13.98
CA PHE A 254 -1.32 -27.98 -13.96
C PHE A 254 -1.65 -28.50 -15.35
N GLU A 255 -1.30 -27.76 -16.41
CA GLU A 255 -1.56 -28.16 -17.78
C GLU A 255 -0.62 -29.27 -18.24
N LYS A 256 -1.07 -30.05 -19.25
CA LYS A 256 -0.26 -31.14 -19.84
C LYS A 256 1.06 -30.60 -20.41
N GLU A 257 1.00 -29.45 -21.05
CA GLU A 257 2.19 -28.83 -21.68
C GLU A 257 2.96 -27.87 -20.75
N ARG A 258 2.79 -28.01 -19.43
CA ARG A 258 3.44 -27.14 -18.41
C ARG A 258 4.96 -27.04 -18.54
N GLN A 259 5.61 -28.06 -19.12
CA GLN A 259 7.08 -28.08 -19.26
C GLN A 259 7.62 -26.94 -20.12
N LYS A 260 6.87 -26.48 -21.12
CA LYS A 260 7.27 -25.30 -21.89
C LYS A 260 7.18 -24.01 -21.06
N VAL A 261 6.20 -23.92 -20.15
CA VAL A 261 6.09 -22.78 -19.22
C VAL A 261 7.24 -22.79 -18.22
N TYR A 262 7.55 -23.95 -17.65
CA TYR A 262 8.63 -24.12 -16.68
C TYR A 262 9.98 -23.71 -17.26
N LYS A 263 10.23 -24.10 -18.52
CA LYS A 263 11.46 -23.68 -19.22
C LYS A 263 11.52 -22.15 -19.37
N MET A 264 10.46 -21.52 -19.91
CA MET A 264 10.44 -20.06 -20.11
C MET A 264 10.53 -19.29 -18.79
N LEU A 265 9.93 -19.82 -17.73
CA LEU A 265 9.97 -19.23 -16.39
C LEU A 265 11.37 -19.31 -15.80
N ASP A 266 12.01 -20.49 -15.85
CA ASP A 266 13.38 -20.67 -15.37
C ASP A 266 14.39 -19.85 -16.16
N ASP A 267 14.28 -19.80 -17.48
CA ASP A 267 15.13 -18.95 -18.35
C ASP A 267 15.01 -17.47 -17.93
N PHE A 268 13.82 -16.99 -17.63
CA PHE A 268 13.61 -15.61 -17.19
C PHE A 268 14.20 -15.36 -15.79
N ILE A 269 14.00 -16.28 -14.85
CA ILE A 269 14.52 -16.19 -13.48
C ILE A 269 16.07 -16.13 -13.51
N GLN A 270 16.71 -17.02 -14.27
CA GLN A 270 18.16 -17.04 -14.40
C GLN A 270 18.69 -15.75 -15.02
N ASP A 271 18.02 -15.24 -16.06
CA ASP A 271 18.39 -14.00 -16.70
C ASP A 271 18.24 -12.79 -15.75
N VAL A 272 17.22 -12.79 -14.89
CA VAL A 272 17.05 -11.76 -13.85
C VAL A 272 18.19 -11.83 -12.84
N PHE A 273 18.48 -12.98 -12.28
CA PHE A 273 19.56 -13.11 -11.27
C PHE A 273 20.96 -12.83 -11.83
N LYS A 274 21.20 -13.17 -13.09
CA LYS A 274 22.49 -12.90 -13.77
C LYS A 274 22.74 -11.39 -13.98
N ASN A 275 21.68 -10.61 -14.19
CA ASN A 275 21.75 -9.21 -14.59
C ASN A 275 21.29 -8.23 -13.49
N GLN A 276 21.35 -8.61 -12.22
CA GLN A 276 20.94 -7.78 -11.07
C GLN A 276 21.77 -6.50 -10.88
N ASN A 277 22.99 -6.44 -11.40
CA ASN A 277 23.95 -5.34 -11.17
C ASN A 277 23.69 -4.06 -11.98
N THR A 278 22.58 -3.94 -12.68
CA THR A 278 22.21 -2.65 -13.29
C THR A 278 21.64 -1.73 -12.21
N THR A 279 22.44 -0.78 -11.76
CA THR A 279 22.01 0.34 -10.90
C THR A 279 20.67 0.86 -11.37
N LEU A 280 19.67 0.80 -10.50
CA LEU A 280 18.37 1.40 -10.73
C LEU A 280 18.60 2.91 -10.92
N ASP A 281 18.37 3.39 -12.13
CA ASP A 281 18.39 4.81 -12.43
C ASP A 281 17.29 5.48 -11.62
N VAL A 282 17.69 6.29 -10.63
CA VAL A 282 16.81 7.00 -9.71
C VAL A 282 16.26 8.28 -10.35
N SER A 283 16.08 8.30 -11.68
CA SER A 283 15.46 9.46 -12.33
C SER A 283 14.04 9.69 -11.77
N PRO A 284 13.62 10.96 -11.64
CA PRO A 284 12.30 11.29 -11.11
C PRO A 284 11.22 10.53 -11.89
N ARG A 285 10.33 9.85 -11.17
CA ARG A 285 9.30 8.99 -11.75
C ARG A 285 8.37 9.82 -12.63
N GLU A 286 8.56 9.71 -13.92
CA GLU A 286 7.84 10.53 -14.91
C GLU A 286 6.32 10.40 -14.82
N PHE A 287 5.80 9.21 -14.44
CA PHE A 287 4.37 8.99 -14.40
C PHE A 287 3.67 9.86 -13.34
N SER A 288 4.23 9.98 -12.13
CA SER A 288 3.64 10.77 -11.04
C SER A 288 3.73 12.27 -11.34
N ARG A 289 4.77 12.68 -12.01
CA ARG A 289 4.93 14.06 -12.49
C ARG A 289 3.94 14.38 -13.60
N LYS A 290 3.82 13.54 -14.60
CA LYS A 290 2.85 13.70 -15.70
C LYS A 290 1.39 13.72 -15.20
N GLU A 291 1.07 12.86 -14.21
CA GLU A 291 -0.25 12.87 -13.57
C GLU A 291 -0.51 14.18 -12.84
N TYR A 292 0.46 14.68 -12.08
CA TYR A 292 0.36 15.97 -11.41
C TYR A 292 0.17 17.11 -12.41
N GLU A 293 0.99 17.21 -13.46
CA GLU A 293 0.92 18.24 -14.51
C GLU A 293 -0.45 18.22 -15.22
N ARG A 294 -0.92 17.03 -15.62
CA ARG A 294 -2.25 16.84 -16.21
C ARG A 294 -3.36 17.33 -15.28
N THR A 295 -3.22 17.08 -14.01
CA THR A 295 -4.19 17.48 -12.98
C THR A 295 -4.16 18.99 -12.75
N ALA A 296 -2.98 19.58 -12.70
CA ALA A 296 -2.78 21.02 -12.55
C ALA A 296 -3.32 21.81 -13.75
N LEU A 297 -3.08 21.32 -14.96
CA LEU A 297 -3.58 21.90 -16.21
C LEU A 297 -5.06 21.57 -16.49
N LYS A 298 -5.69 20.72 -15.67
CA LYS A 298 -7.07 20.25 -15.83
C LYS A 298 -7.33 19.63 -17.21
N GLU A 299 -6.38 18.86 -17.71
CA GLU A 299 -6.46 18.17 -19.00
C GLU A 299 -7.33 16.91 -18.92
N TYR A 300 -8.63 17.12 -18.83
CA TYR A 300 -9.64 16.07 -18.75
C TYR A 300 -10.74 16.24 -19.79
N PRO A 301 -11.44 15.17 -20.19
CA PRO A 301 -12.59 15.25 -21.09
C PRO A 301 -13.65 16.23 -20.57
N LEU A 302 -14.35 16.89 -21.50
CA LEU A 302 -15.37 17.88 -21.16
C LEU A 302 -16.47 17.32 -20.25
N THR A 303 -16.88 16.07 -20.48
CA THR A 303 -17.88 15.37 -19.65
C THR A 303 -17.46 15.26 -18.19
N GLU A 304 -16.18 14.93 -17.93
CA GLU A 304 -15.63 14.88 -16.58
C GLU A 304 -15.55 16.28 -15.94
N LYS A 305 -15.13 17.28 -16.71
CA LYS A 305 -15.08 18.67 -16.23
C LYS A 305 -16.48 19.17 -15.82
N ILE A 306 -17.51 18.87 -16.61
CA ILE A 306 -18.90 19.22 -16.30
C ILE A 306 -19.34 18.49 -15.00
N PHE A 307 -19.11 17.19 -14.91
CA PHE A 307 -19.47 16.39 -13.74
C PHE A 307 -18.86 16.96 -12.45
N TYR A 308 -17.56 17.23 -12.44
CA TYR A 308 -16.88 17.77 -11.26
C TYR A 308 -17.26 19.25 -10.99
N SER A 309 -17.61 20.02 -12.02
CA SER A 309 -18.12 21.38 -11.84
C SER A 309 -19.48 21.40 -11.14
N ILE A 310 -20.37 20.48 -11.50
CA ILE A 310 -21.67 20.30 -10.81
C ILE A 310 -21.44 19.91 -9.35
N GLN A 311 -20.53 18.97 -9.11
CA GLN A 311 -20.19 18.53 -7.75
C GLN A 311 -19.61 19.68 -6.91
N LYS A 312 -18.70 20.48 -7.49
CA LYS A 312 -18.12 21.66 -6.85
C LYS A 312 -19.19 22.72 -6.53
N PHE A 313 -20.08 22.98 -7.48
CA PHE A 313 -21.21 23.90 -7.27
C PHE A 313 -22.13 23.42 -6.15
N SER A 314 -22.56 22.15 -6.18
CA SER A 314 -23.40 21.55 -5.14
C SER A 314 -22.74 21.65 -3.75
N MET A 315 -21.43 21.34 -3.66
CA MET A 315 -20.69 21.42 -2.40
C MET A 315 -20.60 22.86 -1.87
N ARG A 316 -20.42 23.86 -2.74
CA ARG A 316 -20.40 25.27 -2.33
C ARG A 316 -21.78 25.79 -1.90
N THR A 317 -22.83 25.35 -2.60
CA THR A 317 -24.20 25.81 -2.35
C THR A 317 -24.80 25.16 -1.10
N PHE A 318 -24.62 23.86 -0.92
CA PHE A 318 -25.22 23.10 0.16
C PHE A 318 -24.25 22.69 1.27
N GLY A 319 -22.95 22.96 1.10
CA GLY A 319 -21.91 22.58 2.05
C GLY A 319 -22.04 23.20 3.42
N PHE A 320 -22.78 24.30 3.57
CA PHE A 320 -23.07 24.93 4.86
C PHE A 320 -23.90 24.03 5.80
N LEU A 321 -24.54 23.00 5.27
CA LEU A 321 -25.27 22.01 6.05
C LEU A 321 -24.33 21.04 6.78
N SER A 322 -23.16 20.72 6.19
CA SER A 322 -22.15 19.86 6.78
C SER A 322 -21.10 20.71 7.50
N LYS A 323 -20.78 20.36 8.75
CA LYS A 323 -19.72 21.05 9.50
C LYS A 323 -18.34 20.81 8.86
N GLY A 324 -18.06 19.57 8.43
CA GLY A 324 -16.76 19.22 7.80
C GLY A 324 -16.57 19.93 6.48
N ILE A 325 -17.58 19.97 5.59
CA ILE A 325 -17.51 20.69 4.32
C ILE A 325 -17.34 22.19 4.58
N SER A 326 -18.07 22.78 5.53
CA SER A 326 -17.96 24.20 5.89
C SER A 326 -16.55 24.58 6.34
N LEU A 327 -15.91 23.72 7.17
CA LEU A 327 -14.52 23.91 7.59
C LEU A 327 -13.57 23.84 6.39
N GLY A 328 -13.71 22.83 5.52
CA GLY A 328 -12.91 22.68 4.32
C GLY A 328 -13.04 23.86 3.36
N LEU A 329 -14.25 24.41 3.16
CA LEU A 329 -14.46 25.59 2.32
C LEU A 329 -13.84 26.86 2.93
N LYS A 330 -13.84 26.99 4.26
CA LYS A 330 -13.32 28.16 4.97
C LYS A 330 -11.80 28.15 5.10
N TYR A 331 -11.21 27.02 5.54
CA TYR A 331 -9.80 26.93 5.92
C TYR A 331 -8.93 26.16 4.93
N GLY A 332 -9.55 25.48 3.95
CA GLY A 332 -8.92 24.46 3.09
C GLY A 332 -9.18 23.05 3.62
N PHE A 333 -9.42 22.11 2.71
CA PHE A 333 -9.70 20.70 3.08
C PHE A 333 -8.45 19.97 3.62
N ASP A 334 -7.27 20.46 3.30
CA ASP A 334 -5.97 20.00 3.71
C ASP A 334 -5.38 20.79 4.91
N SER A 335 -6.17 21.67 5.54
CA SER A 335 -5.71 22.42 6.71
C SER A 335 -5.71 21.58 7.99
N GLY A 336 -4.84 21.91 8.96
CA GLY A 336 -4.82 21.26 10.28
C GLY A 336 -6.20 21.25 10.95
N ILE A 337 -6.92 22.40 10.92
CA ILE A 337 -8.27 22.53 11.48
C ILE A 337 -9.27 21.56 10.83
N SER A 338 -9.20 21.39 9.50
CA SER A 338 -10.07 20.43 8.80
C SER A 338 -9.71 18.99 9.13
N LEU A 339 -8.41 18.68 9.23
CA LEU A 339 -7.93 17.35 9.60
C LEU A 339 -8.31 16.99 11.04
N ASP A 340 -8.27 17.93 11.98
CA ASP A 340 -8.72 17.73 13.36
C ASP A 340 -10.18 17.30 13.43
N TYR A 341 -11.04 17.92 12.61
CA TYR A 341 -12.43 17.50 12.50
C TYR A 341 -12.59 16.09 11.93
N ILE A 342 -11.79 15.74 10.92
CA ILE A 342 -11.73 14.39 10.34
C ILE A 342 -11.31 13.36 11.39
N TYR A 343 -10.30 13.68 12.22
CA TYR A 343 -9.80 12.79 13.27
C TYR A 343 -10.86 12.54 14.36
N LYS A 344 -11.64 13.55 14.74
CA LYS A 344 -12.74 13.41 15.71
C LYS A 344 -13.86 12.49 15.20
N ASN A 345 -14.06 12.41 13.88
CA ASN A 345 -15.04 11.53 13.21
C ASN A 345 -16.47 11.62 13.80
N GLN A 346 -16.88 12.81 14.20
CA GLN A 346 -18.22 13.08 14.76
C GLN A 346 -19.00 13.97 13.81
N ALA A 347 -20.13 13.45 13.30
CA ALA A 347 -20.98 14.20 12.38
C ALA A 347 -21.78 15.28 13.12
N ASN A 348 -21.42 16.54 12.93
CA ASN A 348 -22.00 17.72 13.58
C ASN A 348 -22.63 18.70 12.57
N GLY A 349 -23.19 18.18 11.48
CA GLY A 349 -23.92 18.97 10.49
C GLY A 349 -25.23 19.54 11.04
N LYS A 350 -25.75 20.59 10.39
CA LYS A 350 -27.01 21.26 10.75
C LYS A 350 -28.21 20.37 10.41
N LEU A 351 -29.16 20.29 11.30
CA LEU A 351 -30.35 19.46 11.15
C LEU A 351 -30.03 17.96 10.92
N LEU A 352 -31.02 17.11 10.78
CA LEU A 352 -30.83 15.68 10.49
C LEU A 352 -30.18 15.45 9.13
N ILE A 353 -30.61 16.20 8.11
CA ILE A 353 -30.05 16.10 6.75
C ILE A 353 -28.57 16.52 6.72
N GLY A 354 -28.21 17.57 7.43
CA GLY A 354 -26.81 18.03 7.52
C GLY A 354 -25.94 17.03 8.27
N LYS A 355 -26.44 16.38 9.32
CA LYS A 355 -25.72 15.28 10.00
C LYS A 355 -25.51 14.07 9.06
N PHE A 356 -26.49 13.76 8.20
CA PHE A 356 -26.36 12.68 7.21
C PHE A 356 -25.30 13.03 6.16
N ILE A 357 -25.35 14.24 5.59
CA ILE A 357 -24.35 14.73 4.62
C ILE A 357 -22.95 14.73 5.25
N ASP A 358 -22.84 15.19 6.48
CA ASP A 358 -21.57 15.23 7.22
C ASP A 358 -21.01 13.84 7.50
N ARG A 359 -21.88 12.90 7.87
CA ARG A 359 -21.48 11.49 8.02
C ARG A 359 -21.00 10.89 6.71
N PHE A 360 -21.67 11.17 5.58
CA PHE A 360 -21.26 10.74 4.27
C PHE A 360 -19.89 11.33 3.91
N TYR A 361 -19.67 12.62 4.16
CA TYR A 361 -18.39 13.30 3.98
C TYR A 361 -17.27 12.64 4.80
N LEU A 362 -17.48 12.43 6.10
CA LEU A 362 -16.50 11.81 7.00
C LEU A 362 -16.17 10.34 6.63
N ASN A 363 -17.08 9.65 5.94
CA ASN A 363 -16.90 8.27 5.51
C ASN A 363 -16.30 8.11 4.11
N GLN A 364 -15.90 9.21 3.45
CA GLN A 364 -15.14 9.10 2.20
C GLN A 364 -13.85 8.31 2.39
N ILE A 365 -13.45 7.56 1.35
CA ILE A 365 -12.33 6.62 1.44
C ILE A 365 -11.02 7.32 1.86
N GLY A 366 -10.75 8.52 1.33
CA GLY A 366 -9.58 9.32 1.73
C GLY A 366 -9.59 9.66 3.21
N TRP A 367 -10.75 10.10 3.78
CA TRP A 367 -10.82 10.44 5.19
C TRP A 367 -10.72 9.23 6.14
N ARG A 368 -11.20 8.07 5.70
CA ARG A 368 -10.96 6.82 6.43
C ARG A 368 -9.47 6.48 6.45
N GLY A 369 -8.80 6.60 5.31
CA GLY A 369 -7.35 6.41 5.20
C GLY A 369 -6.56 7.40 6.07
N VAL A 370 -6.93 8.68 6.07
CA VAL A 370 -6.31 9.71 6.93
C VAL A 370 -6.41 9.36 8.42
N ARG A 371 -7.56 8.85 8.88
CA ARG A 371 -7.69 8.40 10.28
C ARG A 371 -6.84 7.17 10.59
N GLU A 372 -6.74 6.24 9.64
CA GLU A 372 -5.88 5.06 9.80
C GLU A 372 -4.40 5.44 9.75
N ARG A 373 -4.02 6.39 8.86
CA ARG A 373 -2.69 6.99 8.82
C ARG A 373 -2.29 7.58 10.19
N LYS A 374 -3.19 8.34 10.85
CA LYS A 374 -2.94 8.85 12.22
C LYS A 374 -2.66 7.72 13.20
N LYS A 375 -3.44 6.63 13.19
CA LYS A 375 -3.22 5.47 14.08
C LYS A 375 -1.86 4.81 13.83
N ASN A 376 -1.53 4.59 12.57
CA ASN A 376 -0.25 4.01 12.16
C ASN A 376 0.93 4.91 12.58
N LEU A 377 0.77 6.23 12.41
CA LEU A 377 1.76 7.21 12.83
C LEU A 377 2.01 7.16 14.33
N LEU A 378 0.95 7.22 15.14
CA LEU A 378 1.05 7.12 16.59
C LEU A 378 1.70 5.81 17.03
N SER A 379 1.35 4.69 16.39
CA SER A 379 1.94 3.38 16.68
C SER A 379 3.46 3.36 16.47
N LEU A 380 3.97 3.91 15.37
CA LEU A 380 5.42 3.97 15.11
C LEU A 380 6.13 4.97 16.03
N ILE A 381 5.50 6.08 16.36
CA ILE A 381 6.05 7.05 17.33
C ILE A 381 6.18 6.38 18.69
N GLU A 382 5.14 5.72 19.18
CA GLU A 382 5.17 5.03 20.48
C GLU A 382 6.20 3.89 20.51
N GLU A 383 6.27 3.11 19.44
CA GLU A 383 7.27 2.04 19.31
C GLU A 383 8.69 2.59 19.42
N LYS A 384 8.98 3.72 18.73
CA LYS A 384 10.30 4.34 18.81
C LYS A 384 10.56 4.98 20.17
N ILE A 385 9.59 5.63 20.79
CA ILE A 385 9.73 6.16 22.17
C ILE A 385 10.06 5.03 23.15
N ASN A 386 9.33 3.92 23.08
CA ASN A 386 9.53 2.77 23.98
C ASN A 386 10.89 2.06 23.79
N SER A 387 11.57 2.28 22.66
CA SER A 387 12.94 1.78 22.45
C SER A 387 14.03 2.72 23.02
N LEU A 388 13.64 3.86 23.57
CA LEU A 388 14.53 4.90 24.11
C LEU A 388 14.20 5.18 25.58
N ASP A 389 15.12 5.88 26.28
CA ASP A 389 14.80 6.44 27.60
C ASP A 389 13.92 7.69 27.44
N GLU A 390 12.70 7.64 27.96
CA GLU A 390 11.68 8.70 27.81
C GLU A 390 12.20 10.09 28.15
N LYS A 391 13.02 10.22 29.21
CA LYS A 391 13.56 11.53 29.67
C LYS A 391 14.45 12.20 28.63
N ASN A 392 15.03 11.41 27.74
CA ASN A 392 15.98 11.84 26.72
C ASN A 392 15.34 11.97 25.33
N VAL A 393 14.05 11.62 25.19
CA VAL A 393 13.36 11.67 23.89
C VAL A 393 13.07 13.12 23.49
N LYS A 394 13.56 13.49 22.31
CA LYS A 394 13.29 14.75 21.63
C LYS A 394 12.62 14.48 20.28
N ILE A 395 11.45 15.06 20.08
CA ILE A 395 10.69 14.94 18.83
C ILE A 395 10.71 16.28 18.11
N LEU A 396 11.01 16.26 16.81
CA LEU A 396 10.79 17.38 15.89
C LEU A 396 9.68 16.98 14.91
N ASP A 397 8.61 17.75 14.85
CA ASP A 397 7.57 17.61 13.85
C ASP A 397 7.71 18.66 12.76
N VAL A 398 7.84 18.22 11.52
CA VAL A 398 8.04 19.08 10.36
C VAL A 398 6.69 19.35 9.68
N ALA A 399 6.22 20.60 9.75
CA ALA A 399 4.89 21.02 9.30
C ALA A 399 3.74 20.31 10.05
N GLY A 400 3.79 20.41 11.39
CA GLY A 400 2.92 19.67 12.31
C GLY A 400 1.47 20.15 12.42
N GLY A 401 1.06 21.17 11.68
CA GLY A 401 -0.29 21.72 11.73
C GLY A 401 -0.59 22.31 13.11
N THR A 402 -1.73 21.92 13.71
CA THR A 402 -2.12 22.31 15.07
C THR A 402 -1.39 21.51 16.16
N GLY A 403 -0.61 20.50 15.81
CA GLY A 403 0.07 19.59 16.75
C GLY A 403 -0.84 18.55 17.42
N ASN A 404 -2.12 18.50 17.06
CA ASN A 404 -3.16 17.73 17.77
C ASN A 404 -2.80 16.25 18.01
N TYR A 405 -2.21 15.55 17.03
CA TYR A 405 -1.86 14.14 17.23
C TYR A 405 -0.66 13.96 18.19
N LEU A 406 0.19 14.97 18.35
CA LEU A 406 1.29 14.95 19.31
C LEU A 406 0.82 15.26 20.73
N PHE A 407 -0.32 15.88 20.90
CA PHE A 407 -0.91 16.09 22.21
C PHE A 407 -1.31 14.76 22.86
N ASP A 408 -1.85 13.81 22.07
CA ASP A 408 -2.12 12.43 22.53
C ASP A 408 -0.81 11.76 23.03
N ILE A 409 0.32 11.98 22.34
CA ILE A 409 1.64 11.50 22.73
C ILE A 409 2.17 12.21 23.98
N LYS A 410 2.03 13.53 24.06
CA LYS A 410 2.49 14.32 25.20
C LYS A 410 1.76 13.97 26.49
N GLU A 411 0.46 13.71 26.41
CA GLU A 411 -0.34 13.26 27.56
C GLU A 411 0.15 11.90 28.09
N LYS A 412 0.45 10.96 27.17
CA LYS A 412 0.92 9.62 27.51
C LYS A 412 2.37 9.58 27.99
N TYR A 413 3.22 10.45 27.43
CA TYR A 413 4.66 10.55 27.73
C TYR A 413 5.02 11.96 28.17
N PRO A 414 4.74 12.37 29.40
CA PRO A 414 4.85 13.78 29.83
C PRO A 414 6.28 14.34 29.87
N LYS A 415 7.31 13.47 29.95
CA LYS A 415 8.71 13.89 30.09
C LYS A 415 9.39 14.19 28.75
N ILE A 416 8.84 13.74 27.63
CA ILE A 416 9.43 13.98 26.31
C ILE A 416 9.44 15.46 25.94
N LYS A 417 10.42 15.85 25.11
CA LYS A 417 10.49 17.20 24.53
C LYS A 417 9.97 17.18 23.10
N ILE A 418 9.05 18.09 22.78
CA ILE A 418 8.45 18.20 21.44
C ILE A 418 8.65 19.60 20.90
N LEU A 419 9.21 19.69 19.70
CA LEU A 419 9.31 20.92 18.92
C LEU A 419 8.49 20.77 17.65
N ILE A 420 7.49 21.63 17.45
CA ILE A 420 6.59 21.58 16.30
C ILE A 420 6.93 22.74 15.39
N ASN A 421 7.40 22.44 14.19
CA ASN A 421 7.59 23.45 13.15
C ASN A 421 6.30 23.59 12.33
N GLU A 422 5.72 24.79 12.30
CA GLU A 422 4.51 25.10 11.53
C GLU A 422 4.57 26.53 11.00
N PHE A 423 4.35 26.69 9.70
CA PHE A 423 4.44 27.99 9.05
C PHE A 423 3.17 28.84 9.19
N LYS A 424 2.00 28.21 9.35
CA LYS A 424 0.73 28.89 9.37
C LYS A 424 0.35 29.37 10.77
N LYS A 425 0.44 30.69 11.03
CA LYS A 425 0.15 31.31 12.34
C LYS A 425 -1.16 30.84 12.99
N SER A 426 -2.25 30.72 12.20
CA SER A 426 -3.54 30.25 12.74
C SER A 426 -3.52 28.81 13.26
N ASN A 427 -2.61 27.95 12.79
CA ASN A 427 -2.44 26.62 13.34
C ASN A 427 -1.62 26.67 14.63
N ILE A 428 -0.57 27.53 14.66
CA ILE A 428 0.26 27.77 15.85
C ILE A 428 -0.60 28.28 16.99
N GLU A 429 -1.40 29.33 16.77
CA GLU A 429 -2.31 29.91 17.77
C GLU A 429 -3.23 28.85 18.39
N VAL A 430 -3.86 28.01 17.58
CA VAL A 430 -4.72 26.92 18.06
C VAL A 430 -3.94 25.90 18.88
N GLY A 431 -2.73 25.55 18.46
CA GLY A 431 -1.88 24.61 19.19
C GLY A 431 -1.40 25.15 20.53
N GLU A 432 -0.93 26.41 20.54
CA GLU A 432 -0.47 27.11 21.77
C GLU A 432 -1.59 27.28 22.81
N GLU A 433 -2.83 27.54 22.37
CA GLU A 433 -3.98 27.58 23.28
C GLU A 433 -4.18 26.24 23.99
N VAL A 434 -4.03 25.12 23.27
CA VAL A 434 -4.13 23.78 23.86
C VAL A 434 -2.99 23.52 24.84
N ILE A 435 -1.76 23.86 24.49
CA ILE A 435 -0.59 23.72 25.37
C ILE A 435 -0.79 24.50 26.66
N LYS A 436 -1.20 25.75 26.55
CA LYS A 436 -1.47 26.64 27.71
C LYS A 436 -2.59 26.09 28.59
N LYS A 437 -3.69 25.64 28.00
CA LYS A 437 -4.84 25.08 28.73
C LYS A 437 -4.47 23.85 29.57
N ASN A 438 -3.56 23.01 29.07
CA ASN A 438 -3.12 21.80 29.75
C ASN A 438 -1.86 22.00 30.62
N ASN A 439 -1.34 23.20 30.70
CA ASN A 439 -0.10 23.52 31.41
C ASN A 439 1.07 22.59 31.04
N TRP A 440 1.17 22.23 29.75
CA TRP A 440 2.24 21.36 29.30
C TRP A 440 3.56 22.11 29.14
N GLU A 441 4.59 21.57 29.75
CA GLU A 441 5.96 21.99 29.57
C GLU A 441 6.68 21.13 28.52
N ASN A 442 7.81 21.60 28.00
CA ASN A 442 8.65 20.89 27.03
C ASN A 442 7.93 20.56 25.71
N ILE A 443 6.96 21.37 25.31
CA ILE A 443 6.35 21.37 24.00
C ILE A 443 6.19 22.80 23.52
N SER A 444 6.61 23.12 22.30
CA SER A 444 6.58 24.47 21.74
C SER A 444 6.50 24.46 20.23
N PHE A 445 6.10 25.60 19.65
CA PHE A 445 6.08 25.85 18.23
C PHE A 445 7.26 26.73 17.77
N ILE A 446 7.67 26.53 16.52
CA ILE A 446 8.56 27.40 15.73
C ILE A 446 7.96 27.60 14.35
N ASP A 447 8.29 28.68 13.64
CA ASP A 447 7.75 29.05 12.34
C ASP A 447 8.87 29.24 11.28
N TYR A 448 9.57 28.17 10.94
CA TYR A 448 10.60 28.16 9.92
C TYR A 448 10.15 27.51 8.62
N ASP A 449 10.77 27.89 7.51
CA ASP A 449 10.59 27.19 6.23
C ASP A 449 11.26 25.81 6.30
N CYS A 450 10.45 24.77 6.32
CA CYS A 450 10.92 23.37 6.38
C CYS A 450 11.63 22.91 5.10
N PHE A 451 11.56 23.65 4.01
CA PHE A 451 12.25 23.36 2.74
C PHE A 451 13.57 24.12 2.57
N ASP A 452 13.90 25.00 3.51
CA ASP A 452 15.23 25.62 3.60
C ASP A 452 16.14 24.76 4.49
N LYS A 453 17.14 24.12 3.86
CA LYS A 453 18.12 23.28 4.57
C LYS A 453 18.83 24.01 5.71
N GLU A 454 19.15 25.28 5.54
CA GLU A 454 19.89 26.09 6.55
C GLU A 454 19.05 26.36 7.81
N THR A 455 17.75 26.24 7.72
CA THR A 455 16.83 26.34 8.87
C THR A 455 17.15 25.31 9.94
N TYR A 456 17.44 24.07 9.56
CA TYR A 456 17.71 22.98 10.50
C TYR A 456 18.96 23.25 11.37
N LYS A 457 19.99 23.89 10.82
CA LYS A 457 21.18 24.31 11.58
C LYS A 457 20.86 25.40 12.62
N LYS A 458 19.90 26.26 12.31
CA LYS A 458 19.51 27.40 13.19
C LYS A 458 18.66 26.94 14.38
N ILE A 459 17.92 25.84 14.24
CA ILE A 459 17.03 25.35 15.30
C ILE A 459 17.78 24.91 16.56
N ASN A 460 19.05 24.58 16.48
CA ASN A 460 19.87 24.09 17.59
C ASN A 460 19.18 22.99 18.43
N TYR A 461 18.60 22.05 17.74
CA TYR A 461 17.83 20.96 18.30
C TYR A 461 18.22 19.62 17.66
N THR A 462 18.68 18.68 18.47
CA THR A 462 19.09 17.34 18.00
C THR A 462 18.00 16.32 18.37
N PRO A 463 17.07 16.01 17.46
CA PRO A 463 15.96 15.11 17.74
C PRO A 463 16.38 13.64 17.69
N ASN A 464 15.68 12.82 18.47
CA ASN A 464 15.72 11.36 18.36
C ASN A 464 14.68 10.85 17.35
N ILE A 465 13.58 11.60 17.22
CA ILE A 465 12.47 11.27 16.31
C ILE A 465 12.13 12.54 15.52
N VAL A 466 12.14 12.42 14.19
CA VAL A 466 11.62 13.47 13.31
C VAL A 466 10.36 12.93 12.63
N ILE A 467 9.32 13.77 12.58
CA ILE A 467 8.04 13.41 11.94
C ILE A 467 7.81 14.30 10.73
N ILE A 468 7.42 13.68 9.60
CA ILE A 468 7.02 14.36 8.38
C ILE A 468 5.68 13.78 7.93
N SER A 469 4.58 14.44 8.29
CA SER A 469 3.26 13.89 8.06
C SER A 469 2.38 14.78 7.20
N GLY A 470 1.95 14.29 6.04
CA GLY A 470 0.95 14.94 5.19
C GLY A 470 1.45 16.19 4.45
N VAL A 471 2.75 16.35 4.29
CA VAL A 471 3.35 17.54 3.67
C VAL A 471 3.97 17.26 2.30
N PHE A 472 4.64 16.15 2.12
CA PHE A 472 5.40 15.87 0.90
C PHE A 472 4.52 15.75 -0.34
N GLU A 473 3.31 15.22 -0.21
CA GLU A 473 2.36 15.13 -1.31
C GLU A 473 1.83 16.49 -1.79
N LEU A 474 1.96 17.56 -1.01
CA LEU A 474 1.50 18.90 -1.36
C LEU A 474 2.47 19.65 -2.28
N PHE A 475 3.67 19.10 -2.51
CA PHE A 475 4.74 19.74 -3.29
C PHE A 475 5.19 18.84 -4.44
N GLU A 476 5.29 19.45 -5.63
CA GLU A 476 5.61 18.72 -6.86
C GLU A 476 7.09 18.37 -6.99
N ASN A 477 7.96 19.24 -6.47
CA ASN A 477 9.40 19.20 -6.74
C ASN A 477 10.15 18.37 -5.69
N ASN A 478 10.84 17.31 -6.13
CA ASN A 478 11.66 16.47 -5.26
C ASN A 478 12.82 17.23 -4.63
N LYS A 479 13.32 18.30 -5.26
CA LYS A 479 14.40 19.11 -4.71
C LYS A 479 14.02 19.75 -3.37
N MET A 480 12.76 20.15 -3.20
CA MET A 480 12.25 20.66 -1.92
C MET A 480 12.31 19.57 -0.83
N LEU A 481 11.86 18.36 -1.18
CA LEU A 481 11.90 17.22 -0.27
C LEU A 481 13.35 16.86 0.10
N GLU A 482 14.25 16.84 -0.88
CA GLU A 482 15.67 16.58 -0.66
C GLU A 482 16.31 17.60 0.30
N ASN A 483 15.98 18.87 0.18
CA ASN A 483 16.46 19.91 1.11
C ASN A 483 16.02 19.61 2.55
N THR A 484 14.72 19.26 2.73
CA THR A 484 14.16 18.86 4.03
C THR A 484 14.89 17.63 4.59
N ILE A 485 14.97 16.56 3.80
CA ILE A 485 15.59 15.29 4.23
C ILE A 485 17.07 15.48 4.55
N SER A 486 17.80 16.23 3.72
CA SER A 486 19.21 16.57 3.93
C SER A 486 19.42 17.37 5.22
N GLY A 487 18.57 18.39 5.48
CA GLY A 487 18.66 19.18 6.71
C GLY A 487 18.37 18.36 7.96
N ILE A 488 17.36 17.47 7.90
CA ILE A 488 17.03 16.54 8.98
C ILE A 488 18.19 15.58 9.26
N ALA A 489 18.78 14.99 8.22
CA ALA A 489 19.90 14.05 8.36
C ALA A 489 21.11 14.69 9.08
N GLU A 490 21.33 16.02 8.95
CA GLU A 490 22.41 16.72 9.63
C GLU A 490 22.18 16.93 11.13
N ILE A 491 20.91 16.99 11.59
CA ILE A 491 20.58 17.27 13.00
C ILE A 491 20.07 16.04 13.75
N LEU A 492 19.75 14.95 13.05
CA LEU A 492 19.23 13.73 13.65
C LEU A 492 20.27 13.07 14.56
N ASN A 493 19.85 12.61 15.73
CA ASN A 493 20.71 11.86 16.65
C ASN A 493 21.18 10.55 15.99
N LYS A 494 22.37 10.03 16.37
CA LYS A 494 22.97 8.81 15.82
C LYS A 494 22.04 7.60 15.77
N ASN A 495 21.18 7.43 16.77
CA ASN A 495 20.18 6.33 16.84
C ASN A 495 18.77 6.86 16.57
N GLY A 496 18.67 8.01 15.91
CA GLY A 496 17.41 8.66 15.62
C GLY A 496 16.69 8.02 14.44
N ALA A 497 15.38 8.29 14.38
CA ALA A 497 14.53 7.82 13.29
C ALA A 497 13.73 8.97 12.69
N VAL A 498 13.46 8.86 11.39
CA VAL A 498 12.51 9.71 10.69
C VAL A 498 11.25 8.89 10.43
N ILE A 499 10.09 9.39 10.90
CA ILE A 499 8.79 8.78 10.63
C ILE A 499 8.07 9.68 9.64
N TYR A 500 7.80 9.15 8.45
CA TYR A 500 7.21 9.92 7.36
C TYR A 500 6.01 9.24 6.75
N THR A 501 5.09 10.03 6.19
CA THR A 501 3.93 9.52 5.48
C THR A 501 4.14 9.57 3.98
N GLY A 502 3.64 8.54 3.29
CA GLY A 502 3.59 8.43 1.84
C GLY A 502 2.15 8.27 1.34
N GLN A 503 1.98 8.53 0.05
CA GLN A 503 0.73 8.34 -0.66
C GLN A 503 1.02 7.75 -2.04
N PRO A 504 1.29 6.42 -2.12
CA PRO A 504 1.63 5.78 -3.39
C PRO A 504 0.46 5.78 -4.38
N TRP A 505 -0.76 5.79 -3.88
CA TRP A 505 -1.98 5.79 -4.68
C TRP A 505 -3.11 6.55 -4.00
N HIS A 506 -4.07 7.11 -4.78
CA HIS A 506 -5.31 7.67 -4.23
C HIS A 506 -6.43 7.65 -5.28
N PRO A 507 -7.59 7.00 -5.00
CA PRO A 507 -8.66 6.83 -5.99
C PRO A 507 -9.38 8.12 -6.38
N GLN A 508 -9.26 9.16 -5.57
CA GLN A 508 -10.00 10.41 -5.72
C GLN A 508 -9.11 11.62 -6.07
N LEU A 509 -7.84 11.41 -6.48
CA LEU A 509 -6.92 12.55 -6.80
C LEU A 509 -7.54 13.57 -7.73
N LYS A 510 -8.15 13.10 -8.82
CA LYS A 510 -8.85 13.95 -9.79
C LYS A 510 -9.99 14.74 -9.16
N GLN A 511 -10.84 14.08 -8.38
CA GLN A 511 -11.94 14.72 -7.67
C GLN A 511 -11.44 15.77 -6.69
N ILE A 512 -10.42 15.43 -5.91
CA ILE A 512 -9.81 16.35 -4.93
C ILE A 512 -9.31 17.60 -5.64
N ALA A 513 -8.53 17.45 -6.71
CA ALA A 513 -7.97 18.58 -7.45
C ALA A 513 -9.01 19.47 -8.13
N LEU A 514 -10.12 18.90 -8.63
CA LEU A 514 -11.12 19.65 -9.38
C LEU A 514 -12.23 20.25 -8.49
N VAL A 515 -12.50 19.63 -7.33
CA VAL A 515 -13.63 19.99 -6.45
C VAL A 515 -13.18 20.70 -5.19
N LEU A 516 -12.09 20.25 -4.54
CA LEU A 516 -11.70 20.73 -3.22
C LEU A 516 -10.71 21.90 -3.28
N ASN A 517 -10.76 22.77 -2.27
CA ASN A 517 -9.84 23.89 -2.11
C ASN A 517 -8.72 23.54 -1.14
N SER A 518 -7.49 24.01 -1.41
CA SER A 518 -6.35 23.91 -0.53
C SER A 518 -6.31 25.04 0.51
N HIS A 519 -5.63 24.79 1.62
CA HIS A 519 -5.28 25.81 2.63
C HIS A 519 -4.36 26.92 2.10
N LYS A 520 -3.75 26.75 0.91
CA LYS A 520 -2.91 27.77 0.24
C LYS A 520 -3.66 29.06 -0.12
N GLY A 521 -4.96 29.14 0.20
CA GLY A 521 -5.80 30.33 0.07
C GLY A 521 -6.29 30.62 -1.36
N ASN A 522 -7.06 31.72 -1.49
CA ASN A 522 -7.58 32.26 -2.78
C ASN A 522 -8.34 31.26 -3.66
N GLY A 523 -8.98 30.26 -3.06
CA GLY A 523 -9.74 29.23 -3.80
C GLY A 523 -8.88 28.32 -4.67
N LYS A 524 -7.56 28.27 -4.43
CA LYS A 524 -6.64 27.35 -5.14
C LYS A 524 -7.08 25.91 -4.97
N SER A 525 -6.97 25.14 -6.04
CA SER A 525 -7.26 23.71 -6.05
C SER A 525 -6.31 22.95 -5.13
N TRP A 526 -6.79 21.91 -4.49
CA TRP A 526 -5.95 21.01 -3.70
C TRP A 526 -5.25 20.02 -4.65
N LEU A 527 -4.06 20.37 -5.06
CA LEU A 527 -3.20 19.54 -5.91
C LEU A 527 -2.27 18.73 -5.05
N MET A 528 -2.14 17.43 -5.35
CA MET A 528 -1.22 16.51 -4.70
C MET A 528 -0.40 15.78 -5.76
N ARG A 529 0.91 15.68 -5.52
CA ARG A 529 1.78 14.75 -6.23
C ARG A 529 1.98 13.51 -5.38
N ARG A 530 1.38 12.40 -5.77
CA ARG A 530 1.69 11.11 -5.17
C ARG A 530 3.09 10.65 -5.58
N ARG A 531 3.74 9.89 -4.73
CA ARG A 531 5.03 9.25 -5.02
C ARG A 531 4.95 7.78 -4.71
N SER A 532 5.52 6.94 -5.58
CA SER A 532 5.68 5.53 -5.23
C SER A 532 6.60 5.38 -4.01
N GLU A 533 6.45 4.28 -3.26
CA GLU A 533 7.35 3.99 -2.14
C GLU A 533 8.81 3.93 -2.60
N LYS A 534 9.08 3.39 -3.79
CA LYS A 534 10.44 3.36 -4.35
C LYS A 534 11.04 4.75 -4.59
N GLU A 535 10.20 5.70 -5.02
CA GLU A 535 10.64 7.10 -5.19
C GLU A 535 10.99 7.73 -3.83
N LEU A 536 10.13 7.54 -2.82
CA LEU A 536 10.38 8.05 -1.47
C LEU A 536 11.61 7.39 -0.85
N ASP A 537 11.72 6.07 -0.89
CA ASP A 537 12.87 5.34 -0.37
C ASP A 537 14.18 5.85 -0.96
N SER A 538 14.22 6.06 -2.27
CA SER A 538 15.41 6.59 -2.96
C SER A 538 15.80 7.98 -2.49
N LEU A 539 14.83 8.84 -2.14
CA LEU A 539 15.11 10.18 -1.60
C LEU A 539 15.72 10.11 -0.20
N PHE A 540 15.24 9.20 0.65
CA PHE A 540 15.76 9.01 2.00
C PHE A 540 17.12 8.29 2.00
N GLU A 541 17.28 7.23 1.20
CA GLU A 541 18.52 6.46 1.08
C GLU A 541 19.71 7.30 0.60
N LYS A 542 19.46 8.32 -0.23
CA LYS A 542 20.47 9.29 -0.66
C LYS A 542 21.17 10.00 0.51
N TYR A 543 20.52 10.09 1.67
CA TYR A 543 21.02 10.71 2.88
C TYR A 543 21.25 9.70 4.02
N ASN A 544 21.51 8.42 3.68
CA ASN A 544 21.77 7.32 4.60
C ASN A 544 20.61 6.99 5.56
N LEU A 545 19.39 7.39 5.22
CA LEU A 545 18.18 7.06 5.97
C LEU A 545 17.51 5.85 5.30
N LYS A 546 17.60 4.67 5.92
CA LYS A 546 17.05 3.44 5.38
C LYS A 546 15.72 3.09 6.04
N LYS A 547 14.71 2.76 5.23
CA LYS A 547 13.42 2.29 5.71
C LYS A 547 13.55 0.92 6.40
N GLU A 548 13.22 0.87 7.68
CA GLU A 548 13.21 -0.35 8.49
C GLU A 548 11.81 -0.93 8.66
N LYS A 549 10.80 -0.05 8.72
CA LYS A 549 9.41 -0.47 8.92
C LYS A 549 8.44 0.42 8.15
N MET A 550 7.35 -0.17 7.68
CA MET A 550 6.25 0.54 7.04
C MET A 550 4.91 -0.07 7.47
N LEU A 551 3.96 0.79 7.76
CA LEU A 551 2.54 0.46 7.95
C LEU A 551 1.72 1.09 6.83
N ILE A 552 0.68 0.39 6.38
CA ILE A 552 -0.20 0.86 5.31
C ILE A 552 -1.66 0.74 5.74
N ASP A 553 -2.53 1.65 5.28
CA ASP A 553 -3.95 1.59 5.57
C ASP A 553 -4.66 0.45 4.81
N ASN A 554 -5.91 0.13 5.22
CA ASN A 554 -6.69 -0.98 4.67
C ASN A 554 -7.14 -0.80 3.20
N ASN A 555 -6.91 0.37 2.62
CA ASN A 555 -7.24 0.66 1.22
C ASN A 555 -5.99 0.82 0.33
N GLY A 556 -4.79 0.76 0.91
CA GLY A 556 -3.53 0.96 0.19
C GLY A 556 -3.31 2.40 -0.30
N ILE A 557 -3.82 3.39 0.44
CA ILE A 557 -3.75 4.81 0.07
C ILE A 557 -2.59 5.50 0.74
N PHE A 558 -2.46 5.33 2.08
CA PHE A 558 -1.45 6.01 2.88
C PHE A 558 -0.52 5.02 3.55
N THR A 559 0.76 5.31 3.45
CA THR A 559 1.82 4.61 4.18
C THR A 559 2.35 5.48 5.31
N VAL A 560 2.88 4.84 6.33
CA VAL A 560 3.69 5.46 7.38
C VAL A 560 4.94 4.63 7.52
N SER A 561 6.08 5.23 7.24
CA SER A 561 7.37 4.56 7.21
C SER A 561 8.28 5.11 8.32
N LEU A 562 9.07 4.23 8.90
CA LEU A 562 10.13 4.56 9.83
C LEU A 562 11.46 4.25 9.15
N ALA A 563 12.32 5.28 9.02
CA ALA A 563 13.68 5.14 8.51
C ALA A 563 14.71 5.52 9.59
N GLU A 564 15.80 4.77 9.66
CA GLU A 564 16.90 4.99 10.58
C GLU A 564 18.19 5.31 9.84
N MET A 565 19.06 6.08 10.49
CA MET A 565 20.36 6.42 9.94
C MET A 565 21.29 5.20 10.02
N ARG A 566 22.01 4.91 8.96
CA ARG A 566 23.06 3.86 8.87
C ARG A 566 24.47 4.43 8.94
#